data_f73fb3fcb6d827d21544478497b49c1f
#
_entry.id   f73fb3fcb6d827d21544478497b49c1f
#
_cell.length_a   1.000
_cell.length_b   1.000
_cell.length_c   1.000
_cell.angle_alpha   90.00
_cell.angle_beta   90.00
_cell.angle_gamma   90.00
#
_symmetry.space_group_name_H-M   'P 1'
#
loop_
_entity.id
_entity.type
_entity.pdbx_description
1 polymer ?
#
loop_
_entity_poly.entity_id
_entity_poly.type
_entity_poly.pdbx_seq_one_letter_code
_entity_poly.pdbx_strand_id
1 'polypeptide(L)'
;MLTVDFDRLGLKPGDRVLDMGAGAGRHSFEMYRRGADVLAFDMDAEELENVRNLFAAMKEAGEVPEGAEADVKQGDALALPFADGEFDRIVAAEVLEHIWQDVDAIKELVRVLRPGGTMAISVPRWLPEVINWKLSSAYHNAPGGHIRIYTAEELIDKVTKAGRPNDGSPGDAMVFDGKDYAHGLHSPYWWIKCAVGVTNDEHPLAKAYHKLLVWEIVKQPKVLRWAGKVLDPAIGKSMVLYFTKPMTAQSAGPE
;
A
#
# COMPACT_ATOMS: atom_id res chain seq x y z
N MET A 1 8.78 -7.26 -0.49
CA MET A 1 8.04 -7.50 -1.74
C MET A 1 7.10 -6.34 -2.00
N LEU A 2 7.08 -5.81 -3.23
CA LEU A 2 6.26 -4.66 -3.57
C LEU A 2 4.84 -5.11 -3.93
N THR A 3 3.84 -4.37 -3.48
CA THR A 3 2.43 -4.61 -3.81
C THR A 3 1.96 -3.66 -4.90
N VAL A 4 2.40 -2.40 -4.85
CA VAL A 4 2.04 -1.34 -5.79
C VAL A 4 2.90 -1.40 -7.04
N ASP A 5 2.29 -1.25 -8.22
CA ASP A 5 2.97 -0.98 -9.49
C ASP A 5 3.17 0.53 -9.63
N PHE A 6 4.41 0.98 -9.48
CA PHE A 6 4.75 2.40 -9.52
C PHE A 6 4.69 3.01 -10.93
N ASP A 7 4.83 2.19 -11.98
CA ASP A 7 4.69 2.67 -13.35
C ASP A 7 3.20 2.97 -13.63
N ARG A 8 2.30 2.13 -13.12
CA ARG A 8 0.86 2.38 -13.16
C ARG A 8 0.44 3.54 -12.27
N LEU A 9 1.05 3.72 -11.11
CA LEU A 9 0.86 4.91 -10.26
C LEU A 9 1.30 6.19 -10.98
N GLY A 10 2.12 6.08 -12.03
CA GLY A 10 2.67 7.20 -12.77
C GLY A 10 3.77 7.94 -12.01
N LEU A 11 4.51 7.22 -11.15
CA LEU A 11 5.61 7.78 -10.36
C LEU A 11 6.73 8.29 -11.26
N LYS A 12 7.21 9.50 -10.97
CA LYS A 12 8.31 10.14 -11.70
C LYS A 12 9.40 10.61 -10.74
N PRO A 13 10.66 10.72 -11.19
CA PRO A 13 11.69 11.39 -10.43
C PRO A 13 11.28 12.82 -10.06
N GLY A 14 11.52 13.22 -8.82
CA GLY A 14 11.12 14.52 -8.27
C GLY A 14 9.65 14.64 -7.85
N ASP A 15 8.80 13.61 -8.05
CA ASP A 15 7.46 13.60 -7.46
C ASP A 15 7.59 13.58 -5.92
N ARG A 16 6.83 14.44 -5.22
CA ARG A 16 6.67 14.39 -3.76
C ARG A 16 5.66 13.33 -3.38
N VAL A 17 6.10 12.32 -2.65
CA VAL A 17 5.30 11.12 -2.38
C VAL A 17 5.11 10.87 -0.89
N LEU A 18 3.87 10.60 -0.50
CA LEU A 18 3.51 10.11 0.83
C LEU A 18 3.37 8.58 0.80
N ASP A 19 4.15 7.87 1.62
CA ASP A 19 3.90 6.47 1.98
C ASP A 19 3.22 6.43 3.35
N MET A 20 1.88 6.34 3.35
CA MET A 20 1.07 6.36 4.57
C MET A 20 0.91 4.95 5.12
N GLY A 21 1.35 4.75 6.37
CA GLY A 21 1.50 3.44 6.98
C GLY A 21 2.71 2.72 6.38
N ALA A 22 3.87 3.40 6.36
CA ALA A 22 5.07 2.91 5.71
C ALA A 22 5.62 1.61 6.33
N GLY A 23 5.36 1.39 7.63
CA GLY A 23 5.92 0.27 8.37
C GLY A 23 7.42 0.18 8.17
N ALA A 24 7.94 -0.99 7.82
CA ALA A 24 9.36 -1.21 7.53
C ALA A 24 9.86 -0.58 6.20
N GLY A 25 9.12 0.30 5.55
CA GLY A 25 9.57 1.16 4.45
C GLY A 25 9.70 0.50 3.07
N ARG A 26 9.13 -0.68 2.86
CA ARG A 26 9.33 -1.45 1.60
C ARG A 26 8.97 -0.69 0.33
N HIS A 27 7.88 0.10 0.34
CA HIS A 27 7.47 0.92 -0.78
C HIS A 27 8.28 2.22 -0.83
N SER A 28 8.54 2.84 0.32
CA SER A 28 9.35 4.03 0.48
C SER A 28 10.74 3.87 -0.16
N PHE A 29 11.43 2.75 0.09
CA PHE A 29 12.76 2.49 -0.48
C PHE A 29 12.74 2.38 -2.00
N GLU A 30 11.74 1.75 -2.57
CA GLU A 30 11.63 1.64 -4.03
C GLU A 30 11.31 2.99 -4.68
N MET A 31 10.41 3.79 -4.09
CA MET A 31 10.10 5.13 -4.57
C MET A 31 11.34 6.03 -4.51
N TYR A 32 12.14 5.92 -3.44
CA TYR A 32 13.39 6.65 -3.29
C TYR A 32 14.44 6.24 -4.36
N ARG A 33 14.59 4.93 -4.62
CA ARG A 33 15.46 4.44 -5.72
C ARG A 33 15.03 4.96 -7.10
N ARG A 34 13.74 5.20 -7.29
CA ARG A 34 13.19 5.79 -8.52
C ARG A 34 13.34 7.30 -8.60
N GLY A 35 13.95 7.93 -7.60
CA GLY A 35 14.25 9.36 -7.58
C GLY A 35 13.09 10.25 -7.12
N ALA A 36 12.11 9.71 -6.45
CA ALA A 36 11.05 10.51 -5.83
C ALA A 36 11.53 11.12 -4.50
N ASP A 37 10.91 12.24 -4.12
CA ASP A 37 11.03 12.81 -2.78
C ASP A 37 10.02 12.17 -1.86
N VAL A 38 10.49 11.27 -0.99
CA VAL A 38 9.65 10.35 -0.21
C VAL A 38 9.50 10.82 1.22
N LEU A 39 8.25 10.86 1.68
CA LEU A 39 7.93 10.98 3.09
C LEU A 39 7.27 9.68 3.58
N ALA A 40 8.01 8.91 4.38
CA ALA A 40 7.47 7.74 5.07
C ALA A 40 6.73 8.20 6.34
N PHE A 41 5.44 7.88 6.43
CA PHE A 41 4.58 8.27 7.52
C PHE A 41 3.98 7.06 8.21
N ASP A 42 4.16 6.95 9.52
CA ASP A 42 3.61 5.86 10.32
C ASP A 42 3.33 6.33 11.76
N MET A 43 2.58 5.54 12.50
CA MET A 43 2.40 5.73 13.93
C MET A 43 3.53 5.11 14.78
N ASP A 44 4.27 4.15 14.22
CA ASP A 44 5.34 3.43 14.89
C ASP A 44 6.69 4.15 14.73
N ALA A 45 7.14 4.79 15.82
CA ALA A 45 8.39 5.55 15.84
C ALA A 45 9.64 4.67 15.69
N GLU A 46 9.60 3.41 16.16
CA GLU A 46 10.74 2.48 16.08
C GLU A 46 10.95 2.02 14.62
N GLU A 47 9.87 1.66 13.93
CA GLU A 47 9.92 1.33 12.50
C GLU A 47 10.41 2.53 11.69
N LEU A 48 9.92 3.74 11.96
CA LEU A 48 10.36 4.94 11.26
C LEU A 48 11.84 5.27 11.48
N GLU A 49 12.39 5.01 12.66
CA GLU A 49 13.82 5.19 12.89
C GLU A 49 14.65 4.21 12.05
N ASN A 50 14.20 2.95 11.93
CA ASN A 50 14.82 1.97 11.05
C ASN A 50 14.76 2.42 9.57
N VAL A 51 13.61 2.94 9.15
CA VAL A 51 13.43 3.49 7.78
C VAL A 51 14.38 4.66 7.52
N ARG A 52 14.50 5.61 8.47
CA ARG A 52 15.43 6.74 8.37
C ARG A 52 16.87 6.29 8.19
N ASN A 53 17.31 5.32 9.00
CA ASN A 53 18.67 4.79 8.92
C ASN A 53 18.94 4.10 7.58
N LEU A 54 17.95 3.40 7.03
CA LEU A 54 18.06 2.78 5.71
C LEU A 54 18.08 3.81 4.57
N PHE A 55 17.29 4.89 4.65
CA PHE A 55 17.39 6.00 3.68
C PHE A 55 18.80 6.60 3.65
N ALA A 56 19.39 6.84 4.82
CA ALA A 56 20.77 7.36 4.91
C ALA A 56 21.77 6.37 4.29
N ALA A 57 21.67 5.08 4.60
CA ALA A 57 22.53 4.05 4.04
C ALA A 57 22.40 3.91 2.52
N MET A 58 21.20 4.01 1.97
CA MET A 58 20.94 3.98 0.52
C MET A 58 21.60 5.18 -0.19
N LYS A 59 21.52 6.36 0.42
CA LYS A 59 22.15 7.59 -0.11
C LYS A 59 23.67 7.46 -0.10
N GLU A 60 24.26 7.00 1.00
CA GLU A 60 25.71 6.73 1.10
C GLU A 60 26.19 5.68 0.09
N ALA A 61 25.40 4.63 -0.13
CA ALA A 61 25.71 3.57 -1.08
C ALA A 61 25.53 3.99 -2.56
N GLY A 62 25.01 5.19 -2.83
CA GLY A 62 24.74 5.65 -4.19
C GLY A 62 23.59 4.87 -4.87
N GLU A 63 22.68 4.30 -4.10
CA GLU A 63 21.54 3.55 -4.62
C GLU A 63 20.39 4.44 -5.13
N VAL A 64 20.49 5.75 -4.90
CA VAL A 64 19.44 6.73 -5.23
C VAL A 64 19.97 7.81 -6.17
N PRO A 65 19.14 8.35 -7.08
CA PRO A 65 19.53 9.46 -7.94
C PRO A 65 19.93 10.70 -7.16
N GLU A 66 20.87 11.49 -7.70
CA GLU A 66 21.24 12.77 -7.14
C GLU A 66 20.04 13.72 -7.09
N GLY A 67 19.87 14.42 -5.97
CA GLY A 67 18.77 15.36 -5.75
C GLY A 67 17.51 14.73 -5.16
N ALA A 68 17.35 13.40 -5.17
CA ALA A 68 16.24 12.76 -4.48
C ALA A 68 16.38 12.89 -2.96
N GLU A 69 15.28 13.16 -2.28
CA GLU A 69 15.22 13.31 -0.83
C GLU A 69 14.29 12.28 -0.19
N ALA A 70 14.56 11.91 1.05
CA ALA A 70 13.67 11.05 1.83
C ALA A 70 13.71 11.43 3.31
N ASP A 71 12.53 11.42 3.93
CA ASP A 71 12.37 11.69 5.35
C ASP A 71 11.29 10.81 5.95
N VAL A 72 11.18 10.81 7.27
CA VAL A 72 10.16 10.09 8.01
C VAL A 72 9.42 11.04 8.94
N LYS A 73 8.13 10.78 9.16
CA LYS A 73 7.31 11.57 10.09
C LYS A 73 6.33 10.68 10.81
N GLN A 74 6.35 10.73 12.14
CA GLN A 74 5.38 10.04 12.97
C GLN A 74 4.07 10.82 13.05
N GLY A 75 2.93 10.10 13.01
CA GLY A 75 1.63 10.71 13.23
C GLY A 75 0.46 9.75 13.05
N ASP A 76 -0.73 10.33 13.12
CA ASP A 76 -2.01 9.63 12.98
C ASP A 76 -2.60 9.86 11.58
N ALA A 77 -2.99 8.78 10.90
CA ALA A 77 -3.64 8.82 9.59
C ALA A 77 -4.98 9.57 9.59
N LEU A 78 -5.60 9.77 10.76
CA LEU A 78 -6.86 10.50 10.93
C LEU A 78 -6.67 12.02 10.96
N ALA A 79 -5.44 12.52 11.10
CA ALA A 79 -5.11 13.94 11.16
C ALA A 79 -3.72 14.16 10.54
N LEU A 80 -3.62 14.08 9.23
CA LEU A 80 -2.34 14.22 8.53
C LEU A 80 -1.81 15.66 8.66
N PRO A 81 -0.61 15.87 9.23
CA PRO A 81 -0.06 17.20 9.50
C PRO A 81 0.58 17.81 8.24
N PHE A 82 -0.15 17.80 7.12
CA PHE A 82 0.27 18.28 5.81
C PHE A 82 -0.77 19.22 5.22
N ALA A 83 -0.33 20.11 4.35
CA ALA A 83 -1.22 21.04 3.64
C ALA A 83 -2.09 20.29 2.60
N ASP A 84 -3.19 20.95 2.22
CA ASP A 84 -4.04 20.47 1.12
C ASP A 84 -3.23 20.43 -0.18
N GLY A 85 -3.28 19.31 -0.89
CA GLY A 85 -2.60 19.15 -2.16
C GLY A 85 -1.07 19.13 -2.09
N GLU A 86 -0.49 18.73 -0.97
CA GLU A 86 0.96 18.74 -0.77
C GLU A 86 1.70 17.65 -1.56
N PHE A 87 1.04 16.54 -1.90
CA PHE A 87 1.69 15.38 -2.52
C PHE A 87 1.24 15.14 -3.96
N ASP A 88 2.20 14.79 -4.82
CA ASP A 88 1.96 14.35 -6.20
C ASP A 88 1.39 12.94 -6.25
N ARG A 89 1.90 12.06 -5.40
CA ARG A 89 1.52 10.67 -5.30
C ARG A 89 1.32 10.25 -3.85
N ILE A 90 0.40 9.32 -3.64
CA ILE A 90 0.19 8.69 -2.33
C ILE A 90 0.18 7.18 -2.49
N VAL A 91 0.83 6.49 -1.58
CA VAL A 91 0.72 5.05 -1.37
C VAL A 91 0.16 4.81 0.03
N ALA A 92 -0.86 3.96 0.13
CA ALA A 92 -1.40 3.46 1.40
C ALA A 92 -1.55 1.94 1.27
N ALA A 93 -0.55 1.19 1.74
CA ALA A 93 -0.44 -0.23 1.44
C ALA A 93 -0.62 -1.10 2.68
N GLU A 94 -1.73 -1.86 2.75
CA GLU A 94 -2.09 -2.76 3.86
C GLU A 94 -2.23 -1.98 5.19
N VAL A 95 -3.02 -0.91 5.18
CA VAL A 95 -3.20 -0.01 6.33
C VAL A 95 -4.67 0.18 6.69
N LEU A 96 -5.55 0.43 5.71
CA LEU A 96 -6.94 0.81 5.96
C LEU A 96 -7.75 -0.28 6.68
N GLU A 97 -7.39 -1.55 6.50
CA GLU A 97 -7.99 -2.68 7.21
C GLU A 97 -7.74 -2.68 8.71
N HIS A 98 -6.81 -1.88 9.20
CA HIS A 98 -6.48 -1.72 10.63
C HIS A 98 -7.09 -0.46 11.26
N ILE A 99 -7.64 0.47 10.47
CA ILE A 99 -8.15 1.76 10.94
C ILE A 99 -9.68 1.71 11.09
N TRP A 100 -10.20 1.91 12.31
CA TRP A 100 -11.65 1.92 12.55
C TRP A 100 -12.37 3.02 11.78
N GLN A 101 -11.81 4.22 11.74
CA GLN A 101 -12.34 5.40 11.03
C GLN A 101 -11.73 5.51 9.63
N ASP A 102 -11.80 4.44 8.85
CA ASP A 102 -11.19 4.37 7.52
C ASP A 102 -11.65 5.48 6.56
N VAL A 103 -12.92 5.89 6.66
CA VAL A 103 -13.46 6.98 5.84
C VAL A 103 -12.77 8.31 6.14
N ASP A 104 -12.45 8.59 7.40
CA ASP A 104 -11.77 9.83 7.78
C ASP A 104 -10.30 9.80 7.35
N ALA A 105 -9.62 8.65 7.49
CA ALA A 105 -8.28 8.47 6.93
C ALA A 105 -8.27 8.66 5.39
N ILE A 106 -9.24 8.10 4.68
CA ILE A 106 -9.38 8.28 3.23
C ILE A 106 -9.60 9.76 2.86
N LYS A 107 -10.42 10.50 3.62
CA LYS A 107 -10.61 11.94 3.40
C LYS A 107 -9.31 12.72 3.56
N GLU A 108 -8.50 12.40 4.57
CA GLU A 108 -7.20 13.02 4.77
C GLU A 108 -6.25 12.72 3.59
N LEU A 109 -6.19 11.47 3.11
CA LEU A 109 -5.40 11.12 1.92
C LEU A 109 -5.84 11.92 0.69
N VAL A 110 -7.15 12.02 0.45
CA VAL A 110 -7.71 12.82 -0.66
C VAL A 110 -7.39 14.31 -0.48
N ARG A 111 -7.46 14.84 0.75
CA ARG A 111 -7.14 16.24 1.04
C ARG A 111 -5.71 16.60 0.68
N VAL A 112 -4.75 15.78 1.15
CA VAL A 112 -3.32 16.05 0.96
C VAL A 112 -2.81 15.71 -0.44
N LEU A 113 -3.56 14.94 -1.25
CA LEU A 113 -3.26 14.69 -2.66
C LEU A 113 -3.59 15.93 -3.50
N ARG A 114 -2.66 16.38 -4.35
CA ARG A 114 -2.90 17.54 -5.22
C ARG A 114 -3.90 17.22 -6.34
N PRO A 115 -4.59 18.22 -6.90
CA PRO A 115 -5.31 18.05 -8.16
C PRO A 115 -4.38 17.50 -9.25
N GLY A 116 -4.85 16.51 -10.02
CA GLY A 116 -4.05 15.76 -11.00
C GLY A 116 -3.07 14.76 -10.40
N GLY A 117 -3.02 14.62 -9.07
CA GLY A 117 -2.21 13.60 -8.38
C GLY A 117 -2.86 12.22 -8.44
N THR A 118 -2.08 11.17 -8.19
CA THR A 118 -2.54 9.78 -8.19
C THR A 118 -2.28 9.09 -6.86
N MET A 119 -3.14 8.15 -6.53
CA MET A 119 -3.08 7.38 -5.28
C MET A 119 -3.24 5.89 -5.55
N ALA A 120 -2.43 5.06 -4.88
CA ALA A 120 -2.59 3.62 -4.82
C ALA A 120 -2.93 3.19 -3.39
N ILE A 121 -4.02 2.46 -3.24
CA ILE A 121 -4.43 1.85 -1.97
C ILE A 121 -4.38 0.33 -2.14
N SER A 122 -3.66 -0.37 -1.27
CA SER A 122 -3.75 -1.83 -1.21
C SER A 122 -4.35 -2.32 0.11
N VAL A 123 -5.11 -3.39 0.01
CA VAL A 123 -5.73 -4.10 1.13
C VAL A 123 -5.71 -5.60 0.87
N PRO A 124 -5.83 -6.44 1.91
CA PRO A 124 -6.03 -7.88 1.72
C PRO A 124 -7.24 -8.15 0.83
N ARG A 125 -7.05 -9.05 -0.15
CA ARG A 125 -8.13 -9.41 -1.07
C ARG A 125 -9.18 -10.25 -0.37
N TRP A 126 -10.45 -9.95 -0.63
CA TRP A 126 -11.61 -10.54 0.04
C TRP A 126 -11.57 -12.08 0.12
N LEU A 127 -11.41 -12.78 -1.01
CA LEU A 127 -11.48 -14.25 -1.05
C LEU A 127 -10.36 -14.94 -0.25
N PRO A 128 -9.05 -14.65 -0.47
CA PRO A 128 -7.99 -15.24 0.33
C PRO A 128 -8.13 -14.94 1.83
N GLU A 129 -8.58 -13.74 2.18
CA GLU A 129 -8.70 -13.31 3.57
C GLU A 129 -9.88 -14.00 4.28
N VAL A 130 -11.03 -14.13 3.62
CA VAL A 130 -12.17 -14.91 4.15
C VAL A 130 -11.79 -16.37 4.39
N ILE A 131 -10.96 -16.95 3.52
CA ILE A 131 -10.45 -18.32 3.72
C ILE A 131 -9.58 -18.37 4.99
N ASN A 132 -8.65 -17.42 5.18
CA ASN A 132 -7.83 -17.33 6.39
C ASN A 132 -8.68 -17.25 7.66
N TRP A 133 -9.69 -16.37 7.67
CA TRP A 133 -10.60 -16.20 8.82
C TRP A 133 -11.42 -17.45 9.13
N LYS A 134 -11.85 -18.17 8.09
CA LYS A 134 -12.58 -19.45 8.26
C LYS A 134 -11.69 -20.58 8.75
N LEU A 135 -10.42 -20.59 8.35
CA LEU A 135 -9.47 -21.63 8.72
C LEU A 135 -8.90 -21.44 10.14
N SER A 136 -8.79 -20.19 10.62
CA SER A 136 -8.13 -19.90 11.89
C SER A 136 -8.76 -18.73 12.63
N SER A 137 -9.41 -19.01 13.75
CA SER A 137 -9.86 -17.99 14.68
C SER A 137 -8.68 -17.25 15.36
N ALA A 138 -7.55 -17.92 15.54
CA ALA A 138 -6.33 -17.30 16.08
C ALA A 138 -5.75 -16.25 15.12
N TYR A 139 -5.84 -16.48 13.80
CA TYR A 139 -5.46 -15.49 12.79
C TYR A 139 -6.39 -14.27 12.83
N HIS A 140 -7.70 -14.49 12.83
CA HIS A 140 -8.70 -13.43 12.86
C HIS A 140 -8.64 -12.57 14.14
N ASN A 141 -8.40 -13.20 15.31
CA ASN A 141 -8.39 -12.51 16.59
C ASN A 141 -6.98 -12.08 17.04
N ALA A 142 -5.98 -12.10 16.13
CA ALA A 142 -4.64 -11.67 16.47
C ALA A 142 -4.61 -10.17 16.85
N PRO A 143 -3.94 -9.77 17.95
CA PRO A 143 -3.75 -8.36 18.27
C PRO A 143 -3.11 -7.61 17.09
N GLY A 144 -3.68 -6.46 16.71
CA GLY A 144 -3.25 -5.72 15.52
C GLY A 144 -3.62 -6.37 14.18
N GLY A 145 -4.45 -7.41 14.18
CA GLY A 145 -4.95 -8.05 12.97
C GLY A 145 -5.96 -7.20 12.20
N HIS A 146 -6.42 -7.74 11.09
CA HIS A 146 -7.39 -7.06 10.23
C HIS A 146 -8.75 -6.99 10.91
N ILE A 147 -9.30 -5.78 11.05
CA ILE A 147 -10.61 -5.55 11.66
C ILE A 147 -11.75 -5.64 10.64
N ARG A 148 -11.41 -5.64 9.33
CA ARG A 148 -12.36 -5.73 8.21
C ARG A 148 -11.73 -6.35 6.98
N ILE A 149 -12.59 -6.82 6.09
CA ILE A 149 -12.21 -7.29 4.75
C ILE A 149 -12.98 -6.45 3.73
N TYR A 150 -12.28 -5.81 2.82
CA TYR A 150 -12.89 -4.99 1.78
C TYR A 150 -13.26 -5.79 0.54
N THR A 151 -14.40 -5.48 -0.05
CA THR A 151 -14.63 -5.72 -1.46
C THR A 151 -14.07 -4.56 -2.29
N ALA A 152 -13.80 -4.81 -3.58
CA ALA A 152 -13.35 -3.75 -4.47
C ALA A 152 -14.38 -2.61 -4.58
N GLU A 153 -15.65 -2.98 -4.72
CA GLU A 153 -16.77 -2.06 -4.87
C GLU A 153 -16.93 -1.16 -3.64
N GLU A 154 -16.81 -1.73 -2.45
CA GLU A 154 -16.91 -0.99 -1.20
C GLU A 154 -15.79 0.06 -1.08
N LEU A 155 -14.54 -0.35 -1.33
CA LEU A 155 -13.39 0.56 -1.20
C LEU A 155 -13.41 1.65 -2.28
N ILE A 156 -13.77 1.30 -3.53
CA ILE A 156 -13.94 2.26 -4.62
C ILE A 156 -15.01 3.31 -4.25
N ASP A 157 -16.14 2.87 -3.72
CA ASP A 157 -17.24 3.76 -3.31
C ASP A 157 -16.79 4.73 -2.21
N LYS A 158 -16.10 4.21 -1.17
CA LYS A 158 -15.55 5.03 -0.07
C LYS A 158 -14.58 6.10 -0.58
N VAL A 159 -13.61 5.72 -1.43
CA VAL A 159 -12.61 6.66 -1.95
C VAL A 159 -13.26 7.70 -2.88
N THR A 160 -14.14 7.25 -3.77
CA THR A 160 -14.84 8.17 -4.71
C THR A 160 -15.71 9.18 -3.97
N LYS A 161 -16.39 8.75 -2.90
CA LYS A 161 -17.24 9.65 -2.08
C LYS A 161 -16.42 10.59 -1.20
N ALA A 162 -15.26 10.18 -0.73
CA ALA A 162 -14.43 10.99 0.17
C ALA A 162 -13.95 12.31 -0.47
N GLY A 163 -13.81 12.35 -1.80
CA GLY A 163 -13.48 13.58 -2.54
C GLY A 163 -14.66 14.52 -2.78
N ARG A 164 -15.89 14.15 -2.37
CA ARG A 164 -17.07 15.01 -2.54
C ARG A 164 -17.28 15.89 -1.32
N PRO A 165 -17.58 17.18 -1.50
CA PRO A 165 -18.01 18.03 -0.40
C PRO A 165 -19.28 17.49 0.26
N ASN A 166 -19.40 17.67 1.58
CA ASN A 166 -20.58 17.24 2.34
C ASN A 166 -21.87 17.99 1.98
N ASP A 167 -21.78 19.10 1.23
CA ASP A 167 -22.90 19.96 0.81
C ASP A 167 -23.56 19.49 -0.49
N GLY A 168 -23.11 18.36 -1.07
CA GLY A 168 -23.67 17.81 -2.31
C GLY A 168 -23.25 18.55 -3.57
N SER A 169 -22.38 19.56 -3.48
CA SER A 169 -21.80 20.21 -4.65
C SER A 169 -20.98 19.20 -5.47
N PRO A 170 -20.84 19.37 -6.79
CA PRO A 170 -19.94 18.58 -7.61
C PRO A 170 -18.51 18.88 -7.16
N GLY A 171 -18.04 18.14 -6.18
CA GLY A 171 -16.65 18.16 -5.76
C GLY A 171 -15.82 17.23 -6.61
N ASP A 172 -14.52 17.31 -6.41
CA ASP A 172 -13.50 16.55 -7.15
C ASP A 172 -13.51 15.07 -6.73
N ALA A 173 -14.63 14.37 -7.04
CA ALA A 173 -14.73 12.95 -6.79
C ALA A 173 -13.54 12.23 -7.39
N MET A 174 -12.82 11.42 -6.58
CA MET A 174 -11.70 10.63 -7.08
C MET A 174 -12.14 9.75 -8.25
N VAL A 175 -11.35 9.69 -9.30
CA VAL A 175 -11.57 8.84 -10.47
C VAL A 175 -10.88 7.50 -10.22
N PHE A 176 -11.62 6.41 -10.37
CA PHE A 176 -11.05 5.08 -10.30
C PHE A 176 -10.41 4.69 -11.64
N ASP A 177 -9.09 4.43 -11.62
CA ASP A 177 -8.30 4.13 -12.83
C ASP A 177 -8.14 2.64 -13.08
N GLY A 178 -8.45 1.82 -12.07
CA GLY A 178 -8.41 0.38 -12.21
C GLY A 178 -7.79 -0.33 -11.02
N LYS A 179 -7.72 -1.64 -11.12
CA LYS A 179 -7.23 -2.52 -10.04
C LYS A 179 -6.22 -3.54 -10.54
N ASP A 180 -5.34 -3.96 -9.62
CA ASP A 180 -4.43 -5.09 -9.76
C ASP A 180 -4.52 -6.03 -8.56
N TYR A 181 -3.91 -7.19 -8.70
CA TYR A 181 -3.76 -8.16 -7.63
C TYR A 181 -2.29 -8.56 -7.52
N ALA A 182 -1.84 -8.84 -6.30
CA ALA A 182 -0.45 -9.18 -6.05
C ALA A 182 -0.34 -10.37 -5.10
N HIS A 183 0.83 -11.02 -5.15
CA HIS A 183 1.22 -12.03 -4.17
C HIS A 183 0.41 -13.33 -4.22
N GLY A 184 0.04 -13.81 -5.42
CA GLY A 184 -0.73 -15.05 -5.60
C GLY A 184 -0.06 -16.28 -5.02
N LEU A 185 1.27 -16.37 -5.08
CA LEU A 185 2.03 -17.44 -4.44
C LEU A 185 1.98 -17.41 -2.90
N HIS A 186 1.58 -16.28 -2.29
CA HIS A 186 1.54 -16.15 -0.83
C HIS A 186 0.23 -16.64 -0.22
N SER A 187 -0.88 -16.64 -0.95
CA SER A 187 -2.17 -17.09 -0.44
C SER A 187 -2.16 -18.55 0.02
N PRO A 188 -1.61 -19.52 -0.75
CA PRO A 188 -1.53 -20.91 -0.30
C PRO A 188 -0.66 -21.07 0.96
N TYR A 189 0.40 -20.28 1.11
CA TYR A 189 1.22 -20.30 2.32
C TYR A 189 0.38 -19.95 3.56
N TRP A 190 -0.38 -18.87 3.49
CA TRP A 190 -1.22 -18.43 4.60
C TRP A 190 -2.36 -19.42 4.89
N TRP A 191 -2.95 -20.04 3.86
CA TRP A 191 -3.94 -21.10 4.06
C TRP A 191 -3.35 -22.30 4.81
N ILE A 192 -2.13 -22.72 4.44
CA ILE A 192 -1.41 -23.77 5.16
C ILE A 192 -1.17 -23.34 6.61
N LYS A 193 -0.64 -22.13 6.83
CA LYS A 193 -0.39 -21.61 8.18
C LYS A 193 -1.66 -21.57 9.03
N CYS A 194 -2.77 -21.09 8.47
CA CYS A 194 -4.05 -21.09 9.16
C CYS A 194 -4.55 -22.50 9.49
N ALA A 195 -4.34 -23.46 8.60
CA ALA A 195 -4.80 -24.85 8.80
C ALA A 195 -3.97 -25.64 9.84
N VAL A 196 -2.64 -25.39 9.88
CA VAL A 196 -1.73 -26.14 10.77
C VAL A 196 -1.40 -25.42 12.09
N GLY A 197 -1.91 -24.19 12.24
CA GLY A 197 -1.63 -23.28 13.36
C GLY A 197 -0.72 -22.12 12.95
N VAL A 198 -1.20 -20.90 13.14
CA VAL A 198 -0.55 -19.65 12.68
C VAL A 198 0.86 -19.48 13.27
N THR A 199 1.07 -19.93 14.50
CA THR A 199 2.35 -19.89 15.21
C THR A 199 3.21 -21.13 15.01
N ASN A 200 2.72 -22.15 14.29
CA ASN A 200 3.42 -23.40 14.07
C ASN A 200 4.38 -23.29 12.88
N ASP A 201 5.53 -22.65 13.10
CA ASP A 201 6.57 -22.48 12.08
C ASP A 201 7.35 -23.76 11.81
N GLU A 202 7.30 -24.73 12.74
CA GLU A 202 8.02 -26.00 12.63
C GLU A 202 7.30 -27.05 11.76
N HIS A 203 6.04 -26.79 11.38
CA HIS A 203 5.30 -27.73 10.54
C HIS A 203 5.99 -27.95 9.19
N PRO A 204 6.28 -29.20 8.78
CA PRO A 204 7.11 -29.50 7.60
C PRO A 204 6.62 -28.85 6.32
N LEU A 205 5.29 -28.84 6.10
CA LEU A 205 4.68 -28.24 4.90
C LEU A 205 4.82 -26.71 4.92
N ALA A 206 4.59 -26.05 6.05
CA ALA A 206 4.76 -24.61 6.19
C ALA A 206 6.22 -24.20 5.96
N LYS A 207 7.17 -24.93 6.58
CA LYS A 207 8.63 -24.75 6.37
C LYS A 207 9.04 -24.90 4.90
N ALA A 208 8.57 -25.96 4.23
CA ALA A 208 8.91 -26.20 2.83
C ALA A 208 8.39 -25.08 1.93
N TYR A 209 7.14 -24.66 2.15
CA TYR A 209 6.55 -23.58 1.36
C TYR A 209 7.21 -22.22 1.67
N HIS A 210 7.51 -21.93 2.94
CA HIS A 210 8.26 -20.74 3.33
C HIS A 210 9.62 -20.64 2.61
N LYS A 211 10.38 -21.75 2.54
CA LYS A 211 11.64 -21.81 1.78
C LYS A 211 11.44 -21.48 0.29
N LEU A 212 10.34 -21.94 -0.31
CA LEU A 212 9.98 -21.61 -1.70
C LEU A 212 9.76 -20.09 -1.85
N LEU A 213 9.01 -19.45 -0.93
CA LEU A 213 8.76 -18.02 -0.97
C LEU A 213 10.02 -17.20 -0.74
N VAL A 214 10.88 -17.60 0.21
CA VAL A 214 12.19 -16.96 0.43
C VAL A 214 13.05 -17.06 -0.84
N TRP A 215 13.08 -18.22 -1.47
CA TRP A 215 13.80 -18.41 -2.74
C TRP A 215 13.23 -17.53 -3.86
N GLU A 216 11.90 -17.42 -3.95
CA GLU A 216 11.21 -16.53 -4.89
C GLU A 216 11.61 -15.07 -4.68
N ILE A 217 11.58 -14.59 -3.44
CA ILE A 217 11.90 -13.19 -3.09
C ILE A 217 13.38 -12.87 -3.34
N VAL A 218 14.30 -13.76 -2.92
CA VAL A 218 15.75 -13.49 -2.96
C VAL A 218 16.33 -13.70 -4.35
N LYS A 219 15.93 -14.77 -5.04
CA LYS A 219 16.51 -15.15 -6.34
C LYS A 219 15.70 -14.70 -7.54
N GLN A 220 14.44 -14.35 -7.34
CA GLN A 220 13.49 -13.88 -8.37
C GLN A 220 13.50 -14.76 -9.64
N PRO A 221 13.37 -16.09 -9.53
CA PRO A 221 13.45 -16.97 -10.69
C PRO A 221 12.31 -16.66 -11.67
N LYS A 222 12.62 -16.57 -12.96
CA LYS A 222 11.66 -16.18 -14.00
C LYS A 222 10.39 -17.03 -14.01
N VAL A 223 10.52 -18.34 -13.70
CA VAL A 223 9.39 -19.28 -13.63
C VAL A 223 8.41 -18.90 -12.51
N LEU A 224 8.90 -18.60 -11.31
CA LEU A 224 8.03 -18.21 -10.18
C LEU A 224 7.44 -16.82 -10.39
N ARG A 225 8.18 -15.88 -10.99
CA ARG A 225 7.63 -14.58 -11.38
C ARG A 225 6.49 -14.71 -12.40
N TRP A 226 6.64 -15.59 -13.37
CA TRP A 226 5.58 -15.91 -14.32
C TRP A 226 4.39 -16.58 -13.63
N ALA A 227 4.64 -17.58 -12.78
CA ALA A 227 3.61 -18.26 -12.00
C ALA A 227 2.86 -17.27 -11.10
N GLY A 228 3.55 -16.33 -10.43
CA GLY A 228 2.96 -15.24 -9.66
C GLY A 228 1.98 -14.43 -10.51
N LYS A 229 2.43 -13.90 -11.65
CA LYS A 229 1.57 -13.12 -12.56
C LYS A 229 0.33 -13.86 -13.04
N VAL A 230 0.41 -15.19 -13.25
CA VAL A 230 -0.75 -16.02 -13.64
C VAL A 230 -1.69 -16.25 -12.46
N LEU A 231 -1.14 -16.40 -11.25
CA LEU A 231 -1.92 -16.67 -10.03
C LEU A 231 -2.52 -15.40 -9.41
N ASP A 232 -1.88 -14.24 -9.59
CA ASP A 232 -2.32 -12.98 -9.00
C ASP A 232 -3.79 -12.66 -9.29
N PRO A 233 -4.30 -12.75 -10.54
CA PRO A 233 -5.71 -12.52 -10.82
C PRO A 233 -6.66 -13.53 -10.14
N ALA A 234 -6.22 -14.77 -9.93
CA ALA A 234 -7.04 -15.83 -9.34
C ALA A 234 -7.02 -15.80 -7.81
N ILE A 235 -5.83 -15.82 -7.22
CA ILE A 235 -5.62 -15.98 -5.78
C ILE A 235 -4.64 -14.96 -5.17
N GLY A 236 -4.42 -13.81 -5.83
CA GLY A 236 -3.60 -12.74 -5.27
C GLY A 236 -4.00 -12.41 -3.84
N LYS A 237 -3.03 -12.32 -2.93
CA LYS A 237 -3.29 -12.04 -1.51
C LYS A 237 -3.77 -10.61 -1.30
N SER A 238 -3.18 -9.67 -2.05
CA SER A 238 -3.48 -8.26 -1.97
C SER A 238 -4.22 -7.77 -3.21
N MET A 239 -5.15 -6.85 -3.01
CA MET A 239 -5.81 -6.07 -4.05
C MET A 239 -5.27 -4.65 -4.01
N VAL A 240 -4.92 -4.10 -5.15
CA VAL A 240 -4.45 -2.71 -5.30
C VAL A 240 -5.44 -1.94 -6.16
N LEU A 241 -5.89 -0.80 -5.67
CA LEU A 241 -6.77 0.11 -6.38
C LEU A 241 -6.03 1.43 -6.67
N TYR A 242 -6.15 1.91 -7.90
CA TYR A 242 -5.52 3.16 -8.35
C TYR A 242 -6.58 4.22 -8.60
N PHE A 243 -6.27 5.45 -8.19
CA PHE A 243 -7.18 6.58 -8.31
C PHE A 243 -6.42 7.84 -8.74
N THR A 244 -7.10 8.70 -9.48
CA THR A 244 -6.63 10.06 -9.83
C THR A 244 -7.56 11.09 -9.22
N LYS A 245 -6.99 12.13 -8.61
CA LYS A 245 -7.74 13.33 -8.22
C LYS A 245 -7.91 14.25 -9.43
N PRO A 246 -9.13 14.56 -9.87
CA PRO A 246 -9.34 15.44 -11.02
C PRO A 246 -8.64 16.79 -10.89
N MET A 247 -8.28 17.40 -12.02
CA MET A 247 -7.90 18.81 -12.04
C MET A 247 -9.13 19.67 -11.73
N THR A 248 -9.04 20.56 -10.74
CA THR A 248 -10.10 21.55 -10.53
C THR A 248 -10.13 22.54 -11.69
N ALA A 249 -11.33 22.97 -12.10
CA ALA A 249 -11.47 23.97 -13.17
C ALA A 249 -10.74 25.30 -12.88
N GLN A 250 -10.35 25.55 -11.63
CA GLN A 250 -9.58 26.73 -11.22
C GLN A 250 -8.07 26.60 -11.37
N SER A 251 -7.53 25.40 -11.57
CA SER A 251 -6.09 25.16 -11.76
C SER A 251 -5.65 25.15 -13.23
N ALA A 252 -6.58 25.24 -14.17
CA ALA A 252 -6.29 25.52 -15.58
C ALA A 252 -6.04 27.01 -15.73
N GLY A 253 -4.79 27.46 -15.49
CA GLY A 253 -4.37 28.81 -15.86
C GLY A 253 -4.61 29.05 -17.36
N PRO A 254 -4.83 30.31 -17.80
CA PRO A 254 -4.95 30.59 -19.22
C PRO A 254 -3.64 30.19 -19.93
N GLU A 255 -3.79 29.46 -21.05
CA GLU A 255 -2.72 29.19 -21.99
C GLU A 255 -2.08 30.46 -22.55
#